data_1b3557a827457015315f9ba94ca5355a
#
_entry.id   1b3557a827457015315f9ba94ca5355a
#
_cell.length_a   1.000
_cell.length_b   1.000
_cell.length_c   1.000
_cell.angle_alpha   90.00
_cell.angle_beta   90.00
_cell.angle_gamma   90.00
#
_symmetry.space_group_name_H-M   'P 1'
#
loop_
_entity.id
_entity.type
_entity.pdbx_description
1 polymer ?
#
loop_
_entity_poly.entity_id
_entity_poly.type
_entity_poly.pdbx_seq_one_letter_code
_entity_poly.pdbx_strand_id
1 'polypeptide(L)'
;MRIQVPETSCYRFVSNKDTVALKVEKFPNVVTGNLVYALHEKDRNRGDIEGVFKGDTLVADYTFLSEGSKSVRQVIFLIQNNIATEGYGDMKDENGKMVFKDHGKIDFTTGLRLNKVSCLE
;
A
#
# COMPACT_ATOMS: atom_id res chain seq x y z
N MET A 1 -22.27 -20.12 -12.88
CA MET A 1 -21.18 -19.11 -12.78
C MET A 1 -20.81 -18.91 -11.34
N ARG A 2 -19.55 -19.01 -11.04
CA ARG A 2 -19.06 -18.73 -9.70
C ARG A 2 -18.66 -17.29 -9.57
N ILE A 3 -19.17 -16.64 -8.55
CA ILE A 3 -18.71 -15.31 -8.20
C ILE A 3 -17.56 -15.49 -7.20
N GLN A 4 -16.39 -14.97 -7.55
CA GLN A 4 -15.27 -15.02 -6.63
C GLN A 4 -15.33 -13.84 -5.67
N VAL A 5 -15.34 -14.16 -4.39
CA VAL A 5 -15.30 -13.15 -3.34
C VAL A 5 -13.85 -13.00 -2.90
N PRO A 6 -13.28 -11.81 -2.98
CA PRO A 6 -11.89 -11.63 -2.58
C PRO A 6 -11.74 -11.78 -1.07
N GLU A 7 -10.56 -12.19 -0.66
CA GLU A 7 -10.18 -12.16 0.74
C GLU A 7 -9.80 -10.72 1.06
N THR A 8 -10.55 -10.08 1.94
CA THR A 8 -10.40 -8.65 2.25
C THR A 8 -9.77 -8.47 3.62
N SER A 9 -8.77 -7.61 3.70
CA SER A 9 -8.11 -7.27 4.96
C SER A 9 -7.85 -5.78 5.01
N CYS A 10 -7.96 -5.20 6.21
CA CYS A 10 -7.73 -3.78 6.40
C CYS A 10 -6.70 -3.56 7.50
N TYR A 11 -5.86 -2.54 7.29
CA TYR A 11 -4.77 -2.21 8.19
C TYR A 11 -4.75 -0.70 8.39
N ARG A 12 -4.40 -0.27 9.60
CA ARG A 12 -4.40 1.16 9.92
C ARG A 12 -3.28 1.52 10.88
N PHE A 13 -2.67 2.66 10.61
CA PHE A 13 -1.74 3.33 11.51
C PHE A 13 -2.37 4.64 11.95
N VAL A 14 -2.39 4.90 13.24
CA VAL A 14 -2.90 6.17 13.79
C VAL A 14 -1.89 6.67 14.83
N SER A 15 -1.48 7.90 14.71
CA SER A 15 -0.58 8.54 15.66
C SER A 15 -0.87 10.04 15.67
N ASN A 16 -1.33 10.55 16.82
CA ASN A 16 -1.72 11.96 16.94
C ASN A 16 -2.72 12.33 15.83
N LYS A 17 -2.28 13.16 14.89
CA LYS A 17 -3.14 13.61 13.79
C LYS A 17 -2.83 12.91 12.47
N ASP A 18 -2.00 11.87 12.50
CA ASP A 18 -1.63 11.13 11.29
C ASP A 18 -2.41 9.84 11.19
N THR A 19 -2.88 9.52 10.00
CA THR A 19 -3.55 8.25 9.72
C THR A 19 -3.07 7.71 8.38
N VAL A 20 -2.76 6.42 8.35
CA VAL A 20 -2.50 5.69 7.11
C VAL A 20 -3.41 4.47 7.12
N ALA A 21 -4.17 4.28 6.04
CA ALA A 21 -5.12 3.17 5.94
C ALA A 21 -4.90 2.40 4.66
N LEU A 22 -4.79 1.08 4.77
CA LEU A 22 -4.59 0.17 3.65
C LEU A 22 -5.71 -0.85 3.65
N LYS A 23 -6.40 -0.97 2.52
CA LYS A 23 -7.36 -2.04 2.28
C LYS A 23 -6.83 -2.94 1.19
N VAL A 24 -6.81 -4.24 1.44
CA VAL A 24 -6.28 -5.24 0.50
C VAL A 24 -7.40 -6.21 0.15
N GLU A 25 -7.64 -6.37 -1.15
CA GLU A 25 -8.58 -7.34 -1.69
C GLU A 25 -7.80 -8.33 -2.53
N LYS A 26 -7.66 -9.55 -2.02
CA LYS A 26 -6.82 -10.57 -2.64
C LYS A 26 -7.65 -11.50 -3.50
N PHE A 27 -7.37 -11.48 -4.79
CA PHE A 27 -7.91 -12.42 -5.79
C PHE A 27 -6.82 -13.44 -6.15
N PRO A 28 -7.16 -14.52 -6.86
CA PRO A 28 -6.15 -15.55 -7.18
C PRO A 28 -4.90 -15.03 -7.90
N ASN A 29 -5.05 -14.08 -8.83
CA ASN A 29 -3.94 -13.63 -9.66
C ASN A 29 -3.63 -12.15 -9.55
N VAL A 30 -4.34 -11.43 -8.69
CA VAL A 30 -4.14 -9.99 -8.56
C VAL A 30 -4.61 -9.54 -7.19
N VAL A 31 -3.97 -8.50 -6.70
CA VAL A 31 -4.39 -7.82 -5.46
C VAL A 31 -4.80 -6.40 -5.83
N THR A 32 -5.98 -5.99 -5.37
CA THR A 32 -6.45 -4.62 -5.52
C THR A 32 -6.74 -4.04 -4.15
N GLY A 33 -7.00 -2.75 -4.10
CA GLY A 33 -7.38 -2.13 -2.85
C GLY A 33 -7.22 -0.62 -2.88
N ASN A 34 -7.15 -0.05 -1.69
CA ASN A 34 -7.02 1.40 -1.51
C ASN A 34 -5.94 1.71 -0.49
N LEU A 35 -5.28 2.84 -0.69
CA LEU A 35 -4.26 3.31 0.25
C LEU A 35 -4.45 4.80 0.45
N VAL A 36 -4.57 5.21 1.71
CA VAL A 36 -4.79 6.60 2.08
C VAL A 36 -3.71 7.03 3.05
N TYR A 37 -3.04 8.13 2.72
CA TYR A 37 -2.14 8.82 3.63
C TYR A 37 -2.79 10.14 4.03
N ALA A 38 -3.11 10.29 5.30
CA ALA A 38 -3.66 11.52 5.85
C ALA A 38 -2.73 12.00 6.96
N LEU A 39 -1.62 12.61 6.56
CA LEU A 39 -0.59 13.06 7.47
C LEU A 39 -0.79 14.53 7.80
N HIS A 40 -0.69 14.86 9.08
CA HIS A 40 -0.92 16.23 9.55
C HIS A 40 0.12 17.18 8.96
N GLU A 41 -0.34 18.29 8.41
CA GLU A 41 0.49 19.33 7.80
C GLU A 41 1.34 18.84 6.63
N LYS A 42 0.99 17.68 6.09
CA LYS A 42 1.65 17.12 4.91
C LYS A 42 0.59 16.78 3.88
N ASP A 43 1.04 16.32 2.73
CA ASP A 43 0.14 15.95 1.65
C ASP A 43 -0.83 14.85 2.08
N ARG A 44 -2.07 14.97 1.65
CA ARG A 44 -3.06 13.94 1.81
C ARG A 44 -3.23 13.26 0.47
N ASN A 45 -2.88 11.99 0.40
CA ASN A 45 -2.98 11.22 -0.82
C ASN A 45 -3.96 10.09 -0.63
N ARG A 46 -4.81 9.88 -1.62
CA ARG A 46 -5.77 8.79 -1.65
C ARG A 46 -5.75 8.19 -3.03
N GLY A 47 -5.71 6.87 -3.09
CA GLY A 47 -5.72 6.22 -4.38
C GLY A 47 -5.90 4.72 -4.28
N ASP A 48 -5.79 4.09 -5.43
CA ASP A 48 -5.99 2.67 -5.59
C ASP A 48 -4.67 1.95 -5.72
N ILE A 49 -4.63 0.70 -5.27
CA ILE A 49 -3.46 -0.15 -5.47
C ILE A 49 -3.85 -1.33 -6.35
N GLU A 50 -2.88 -1.80 -7.11
CA GLU A 50 -3.01 -3.02 -7.89
C GLU A 50 -1.64 -3.70 -7.95
N GLY A 51 -1.59 -4.97 -7.58
CA GLY A 51 -0.31 -5.66 -7.55
C GLY A 51 -0.45 -7.15 -7.28
N VAL A 52 0.60 -7.70 -6.67
CA VAL A 52 0.67 -9.13 -6.38
C VAL A 52 1.38 -9.35 -5.05
N PHE A 53 1.12 -10.52 -4.46
CA PHE A 53 1.90 -11.00 -3.32
C PHE A 53 3.07 -11.84 -3.82
N LYS A 54 4.23 -11.62 -3.22
CA LYS A 54 5.39 -12.50 -3.36
C LYS A 54 5.70 -13.00 -1.95
N GLY A 55 5.20 -14.19 -1.64
CA GLY A 55 5.22 -14.66 -0.24
C GLY A 55 4.36 -13.74 0.61
N ASP A 56 4.93 -13.20 1.67
CA ASP A 56 4.25 -12.27 2.57
C ASP A 56 4.40 -10.80 2.17
N THR A 57 5.00 -10.54 1.02
CA THR A 57 5.29 -9.18 0.57
C THR A 57 4.33 -8.77 -0.53
N LEU A 58 3.58 -7.71 -0.29
CA LEU A 58 2.71 -7.10 -1.30
C LEU A 58 3.50 -6.07 -2.08
N VAL A 59 3.58 -6.26 -3.40
CA VAL A 59 4.20 -5.29 -4.30
C VAL A 59 3.11 -4.76 -5.20
N ALA A 60 2.88 -3.47 -5.18
CA ALA A 60 1.74 -2.88 -5.88
C ALA A 60 2.06 -1.53 -6.48
N ASP A 61 1.30 -1.17 -7.52
CA ASP A 61 1.30 0.17 -8.07
C ASP A 61 0.22 0.97 -7.36
N TYR A 62 0.60 2.12 -6.84
CA TYR A 62 -0.30 3.04 -6.17
C TYR A 62 -0.57 4.21 -7.10
N THR A 63 -1.83 4.33 -7.53
CA THR A 63 -2.27 5.43 -8.40
C THR A 63 -3.06 6.41 -7.56
N PHE A 64 -2.57 7.63 -7.45
CA PHE A 64 -3.17 8.64 -6.59
C PHE A 64 -3.22 10.00 -7.28
N LEU A 65 -4.07 10.88 -6.75
CA LEU A 65 -4.16 12.25 -7.23
C LEU A 65 -3.30 13.14 -6.33
N SER A 66 -2.45 13.93 -6.96
CA SER A 66 -1.65 14.91 -6.27
C SER A 66 -1.81 16.23 -7.01
N GLU A 67 -2.35 17.23 -6.32
CA GLU A 67 -2.58 18.56 -6.90
C GLU A 67 -3.34 18.51 -8.23
N GLY A 68 -4.34 17.64 -8.31
CA GLY A 68 -5.15 17.50 -9.51
C GLY A 68 -4.56 16.66 -10.62
N SER A 69 -3.34 16.18 -10.44
CA SER A 69 -2.67 15.33 -11.42
C SER A 69 -2.56 13.91 -10.90
N LYS A 70 -2.74 12.94 -11.81
CA LYS A 70 -2.62 11.53 -11.49
C LYS A 70 -1.15 11.13 -11.48
N SER A 71 -0.73 10.45 -10.41
CA SER A 71 0.64 9.96 -10.27
C SER A 71 0.60 8.47 -9.94
N VAL A 72 1.64 7.75 -10.36
CA VAL A 72 1.78 6.32 -10.06
C VAL A 72 3.12 6.07 -9.39
N ARG A 73 3.08 5.37 -8.26
CA ARG A 73 4.27 5.02 -7.50
C ARG A 73 4.16 3.59 -7.02
N GLN A 74 5.25 2.85 -7.11
CA GLN A 74 5.30 1.50 -6.56
C GLN A 74 5.36 1.59 -5.03
N VAL A 75 4.58 0.75 -4.36
CA VAL A 75 4.62 0.61 -2.90
C VAL A 75 4.86 -0.84 -2.55
N ILE A 76 5.42 -1.09 -1.37
CA ILE A 76 5.73 -2.43 -0.92
C ILE A 76 5.43 -2.55 0.57
N PHE A 77 4.73 -3.62 0.95
CA PHE A 77 4.35 -3.89 2.33
C PHE A 77 4.67 -5.33 2.69
N LEU A 78 5.33 -5.51 3.81
CA LEU A 78 5.53 -6.85 4.39
C LEU A 78 4.36 -7.09 5.35
N ILE A 79 3.56 -8.11 5.07
CA ILE A 79 2.35 -8.40 5.85
C ILE A 79 2.54 -9.71 6.60
N GLN A 80 2.79 -9.61 7.90
CA GLN A 80 3.00 -10.75 8.79
C GLN A 80 2.39 -10.46 10.15
N ASN A 81 1.84 -11.48 10.77
CA ASN A 81 1.35 -11.38 12.16
C ASN A 81 0.35 -10.25 12.35
N ASN A 82 -0.54 -10.04 11.38
CA ASN A 82 -1.57 -9.01 11.41
C ASN A 82 -1.01 -7.59 11.40
N ILE A 83 0.21 -7.43 10.88
CA ILE A 83 0.85 -6.12 10.74
C ILE A 83 1.31 -5.97 9.30
N ALA A 84 0.99 -4.82 8.69
CA ALA A 84 1.50 -4.43 7.38
C ALA A 84 2.57 -3.38 7.60
N THR A 85 3.81 -3.72 7.28
CA THR A 85 4.94 -2.81 7.46
C THR A 85 5.36 -2.26 6.10
N GLU A 86 5.33 -0.95 5.96
CA GLU A 86 5.72 -0.32 4.71
C GLU A 86 7.23 -0.39 4.52
N GLY A 87 7.66 -0.74 3.31
CA GLY A 87 9.07 -0.78 2.97
C GLY A 87 9.50 0.47 2.24
N TYR A 88 10.75 0.86 2.42
CA TYR A 88 11.35 2.01 1.77
C TYR A 88 12.63 1.60 1.05
N GLY A 89 12.94 2.31 -0.03
CA GLY A 89 14.15 2.07 -0.79
C GLY A 89 14.32 3.17 -1.81
N ASP A 90 15.48 3.17 -2.47
CA ASP A 90 15.73 4.12 -3.53
C ASP A 90 14.79 3.88 -4.70
N MET A 91 14.31 4.95 -5.28
CA MET A 91 13.37 4.89 -6.38
C MET A 91 13.92 5.60 -7.61
N LYS A 92 13.37 5.24 -8.76
CA LYS A 92 13.71 5.88 -10.03
C LYS A 92 12.42 6.11 -10.82
N ASP A 93 12.45 7.07 -11.72
CA ASP A 93 11.36 7.32 -12.64
C ASP A 93 11.51 6.40 -13.85
N GLU A 94 10.47 5.62 -14.14
CA GLU A 94 10.45 4.73 -15.27
C GLU A 94 9.18 5.02 -16.07
N ASN A 95 9.31 5.84 -17.08
CA ASN A 95 8.20 6.26 -17.96
C ASN A 95 7.05 6.92 -17.20
N GLY A 96 7.40 7.79 -16.24
CA GLY A 96 6.41 8.52 -15.48
C GLY A 96 5.90 7.81 -14.24
N LYS A 97 6.43 6.63 -13.94
CA LYS A 97 6.07 5.84 -12.78
C LYS A 97 7.28 5.69 -11.87
N MET A 98 7.12 5.97 -10.59
CA MET A 98 8.21 5.78 -9.64
C MET A 98 8.26 4.32 -9.20
N VAL A 99 9.40 3.68 -9.39
CA VAL A 99 9.61 2.28 -9.03
C VAL A 99 10.87 2.14 -8.17
N PHE A 100 10.91 1.09 -7.36
CA PHE A 100 12.11 0.81 -6.57
C PHE A 100 13.25 0.37 -7.48
N LYS A 101 14.44 0.89 -7.21
CA LYS A 101 15.63 0.53 -7.98
C LYS A 101 16.05 -0.92 -7.75
N ASP A 102 15.92 -1.40 -6.51
CA ASP A 102 16.36 -2.75 -6.15
C ASP A 102 15.43 -3.32 -5.08
N HIS A 103 14.61 -4.29 -5.47
CA HIS A 103 13.67 -4.93 -4.55
C HIS A 103 14.36 -5.75 -3.46
N GLY A 104 15.63 -6.09 -3.65
CA GLY A 104 16.43 -6.78 -2.63
C GLY A 104 16.99 -5.85 -1.55
N LYS A 105 16.82 -4.55 -1.72
CA LYS A 105 17.34 -3.55 -0.79
C LYS A 105 16.23 -2.71 -0.18
N ILE A 106 15.11 -3.32 0.13
CA ILE A 106 13.99 -2.63 0.75
C ILE A 106 14.16 -2.70 2.27
N ASP A 107 14.04 -1.57 2.92
CA ASP A 107 14.13 -1.45 4.37
C ASP A 107 12.73 -1.48 4.97
N PHE A 108 12.44 -2.50 5.77
CA PHE A 108 11.17 -2.61 6.49
C PHE A 108 11.32 -2.25 7.98
N THR A 109 12.53 -1.92 8.43
CA THR A 109 12.80 -1.72 9.86
C THR A 109 12.37 -0.34 10.35
N THR A 110 12.37 0.65 9.48
CA THR A 110 12.00 2.02 9.83
C THR A 110 10.64 2.43 9.28
N GLY A 111 9.96 1.51 8.58
CA GLY A 111 8.70 1.80 7.95
C GLY A 111 7.53 1.90 8.91
N LEU A 112 6.47 2.53 8.45
CA LEU A 112 5.23 2.59 9.21
C LEU A 112 4.65 1.19 9.38
N ARG A 113 4.16 0.90 10.58
CA ARG A 113 3.50 -0.36 10.87
C ARG A 113 2.01 -0.13 11.04
N LEU A 114 1.24 -0.75 10.16
CA LEU A 114 -0.21 -0.66 10.18
C LEU A 114 -0.76 -1.92 10.82
N ASN A 115 -1.60 -1.76 11.82
CA ASN A 115 -2.21 -2.91 12.52
C ASN A 115 -3.49 -3.32 11.82
N LYS A 116 -3.75 -4.62 11.79
CA LYS A 116 -4.97 -5.14 11.20
C LYS A 116 -6.19 -4.67 11.99
N VAL A 117 -7.18 -4.18 11.26
CA VAL A 117 -8.44 -3.67 11.85
C VAL A 117 -9.61 -4.25 11.07
N SER A 118 -10.81 -4.06 11.62
CA SER A 118 -12.02 -4.44 10.90
C SER A 118 -12.22 -3.54 9.69
N CYS A 119 -12.64 -4.15 8.58
CA CYS A 119 -13.01 -3.39 7.39
C CYS A 119 -14.40 -2.81 7.46
N LEU A 120 -15.19 -3.22 8.46
CA LEU A 120 -16.60 -2.85 8.59
C LEU A 120 -16.78 -1.68 9.53
N GLU A 121 -16.24 -0.56 9.18
CA GLU A 121 -16.44 0.64 10.00
C GLU A 121 -17.25 1.67 9.30
#